data_bf903666226a571815c061cdebc2b92e
#
_entry.id   bf903666226a571815c061cdebc2b92e
#
_cell.length_a   1.000
_cell.length_b   1.000
_cell.length_c   1.000
_cell.angle_alpha   90.00
_cell.angle_beta   90.00
_cell.angle_gamma   90.00
#
_symmetry.space_group_name_H-M   'P 1'
#
loop_
_entity.id
_entity.type
_entity.pdbx_description
1 polymer ?
#
loop_
_entity_poly.entity_id
_entity_poly.type
_entity_poly.pdbx_seq_one_letter_code
_entity_poly.pdbx_strand_id
1 'polypeptide(L)'
;MFEMAQASKSSDAVWNFTAGVKTTPQLQEGKAKLIVEATSNDLLRKTGRTEREVKVFTQPPSISVDSEQHYLYLGMADLATFTVSGGWTEAGVRVGDQKFRAWPMPGGKSGLFSLYAFAWNMPTDAAPLVYAGNGVGSDVTIPLVVGFPKKEQPKYTTHDLQVSDAFLNKVISELDPNGTVDPVARFVKINSEMRRANNKTLSDLRFKTADKFLWSKPFIRQPHSQAEANFADVRNYIYQGKKIDQQVHLGYDLAVTQHVGVEASNDGKVVYAAPLGIYGNCIVVDHGNGLQTIYRHLSRIDVREGDTVKQGQVMGLSGQTGMAGGDHIHFAMQLDGVQIDPKEWWDAHWIKDHIARRVELPGFNVASRANASPAHGCPGKKGPSVVKSSGDLLASLTGGVQ
;
A
#
# COMPACT_ATOMS: atom_id res chain seq x y z
N MET A 1 -8.34 -40.32 20.68
CA MET A 1 -7.16 -39.56 21.14
C MET A 1 -5.97 -40.22 20.49
N PHE A 2 -5.13 -39.46 19.77
CA PHE A 2 -3.93 -40.00 19.12
C PHE A 2 -2.72 -39.36 19.82
N GLU A 3 -1.72 -40.16 20.14
CA GLU A 3 -0.45 -39.63 20.57
C GLU A 3 0.31 -39.15 19.33
N MET A 4 0.56 -37.85 19.26
CA MET A 4 1.30 -37.29 18.15
C MET A 4 2.79 -37.40 18.42
N ALA A 5 3.54 -37.75 17.38
CA ALA A 5 4.93 -38.07 17.41
C ALA A 5 5.82 -37.03 18.10
N GLN A 6 6.90 -37.51 18.58
CA GLN A 6 8.03 -36.91 19.27
C GLN A 6 8.25 -35.41 18.98
N ALA A 7 8.04 -34.59 20.02
CA ALA A 7 8.50 -33.23 20.05
C ALA A 7 10.02 -33.18 20.14
N SER A 8 10.67 -32.40 19.30
CA SER A 8 12.10 -32.13 19.42
C SER A 8 12.32 -30.86 20.25
N LYS A 9 13.24 -30.94 21.19
CA LYS A 9 13.61 -29.80 22.03
C LYS A 9 14.47 -28.85 21.22
N SER A 10 14.01 -27.60 21.01
CA SER A 10 14.78 -26.56 20.32
C SER A 10 15.51 -25.60 21.26
N SER A 11 15.03 -25.50 22.51
CA SER A 11 15.67 -24.78 23.61
C SER A 11 15.10 -25.27 24.94
N ASP A 12 15.61 -24.77 26.06
CA ASP A 12 15.15 -25.21 27.39
C ASP A 12 13.64 -24.97 27.67
N ALA A 13 12.99 -24.10 26.88
CA ALA A 13 11.58 -23.73 27.04
C ALA A 13 10.72 -23.99 25.80
N VAL A 14 11.30 -24.41 24.66
CA VAL A 14 10.57 -24.54 23.39
C VAL A 14 10.70 -25.95 22.83
N TRP A 15 9.55 -26.55 22.58
CA TRP A 15 9.42 -27.85 21.96
C TRP A 15 8.68 -27.72 20.64
N ASN A 16 9.26 -28.22 19.55
CA ASN A 16 8.66 -28.24 18.24
C ASN A 16 8.15 -29.65 17.92
N PHE A 17 6.94 -29.71 17.38
CA PHE A 17 6.40 -30.95 16.85
C PHE A 17 5.71 -30.66 15.51
N THR A 18 5.69 -31.63 14.63
CA THR A 18 4.99 -31.57 13.35
C THR A 18 3.84 -32.57 13.39
N ALA A 19 2.65 -32.09 13.12
CA ALA A 19 1.46 -32.91 12.97
C ALA A 19 0.87 -32.68 11.57
N GLY A 20 0.36 -33.75 10.96
CA GLY A 20 -0.27 -33.69 9.66
C GLY A 20 -0.68 -35.07 9.19
N VAL A 21 -1.44 -35.18 8.10
CA VAL A 21 -1.96 -36.48 7.60
C VAL A 21 -0.83 -37.47 7.29
N LYS A 22 0.36 -36.98 6.89
CA LYS A 22 1.54 -37.82 6.62
C LYS A 22 2.10 -38.46 7.89
N THR A 23 2.08 -37.74 9.02
CA THR A 23 2.61 -38.22 10.32
C THR A 23 1.53 -38.80 11.21
N THR A 24 0.28 -38.44 10.98
CA THR A 24 -0.89 -38.91 11.78
C THR A 24 -2.07 -39.15 10.81
N PRO A 25 -2.09 -40.31 10.13
CA PRO A 25 -3.10 -40.60 9.09
C PRO A 25 -4.56 -40.60 9.60
N GLN A 26 -4.76 -40.68 10.90
CA GLN A 26 -6.08 -40.66 11.56
C GLN A 26 -6.63 -39.24 11.73
N LEU A 27 -5.85 -38.19 11.47
CA LEU A 27 -6.33 -36.80 11.50
C LEU A 27 -7.42 -36.60 10.43
N GLN A 28 -8.58 -36.18 10.89
CA GLN A 28 -9.69 -35.79 10.00
C GLN A 28 -9.79 -34.29 9.91
N GLU A 29 -10.31 -33.82 8.81
CA GLU A 29 -10.57 -32.41 8.60
C GLU A 29 -11.62 -31.88 9.58
N GLY A 30 -11.43 -30.67 10.10
CA GLY A 30 -12.38 -30.04 11.01
C GLY A 30 -11.74 -29.52 12.30
N LYS A 31 -12.56 -29.45 13.34
CA LYS A 31 -12.08 -29.02 14.66
C LYS A 31 -11.43 -30.20 15.39
N ALA A 32 -10.26 -29.94 15.93
CA ALA A 32 -9.55 -30.88 16.79
C ALA A 32 -9.11 -30.18 18.08
N LYS A 33 -8.80 -30.97 19.09
CA LYS A 33 -8.26 -30.46 20.35
C LYS A 33 -6.80 -30.91 20.46
N LEU A 34 -5.89 -30.00 20.52
CA LEU A 34 -4.48 -30.20 20.82
C LEU A 34 -4.34 -30.26 22.35
N ILE A 35 -3.84 -31.37 22.87
CA ILE A 35 -3.57 -31.55 24.29
C ILE A 35 -2.05 -31.66 24.44
N VAL A 36 -1.46 -30.81 25.28
CA VAL A 36 -0.06 -30.90 25.66
C VAL A 36 0.01 -31.27 27.13
N GLU A 37 0.67 -32.39 27.41
CA GLU A 37 0.95 -32.86 28.76
C GLU A 37 2.45 -32.87 29.00
N ALA A 38 2.88 -32.30 30.11
CA ALA A 38 4.26 -32.27 30.52
C ALA A 38 4.35 -32.79 31.96
N THR A 39 5.20 -33.80 32.19
CA THR A 39 5.42 -34.38 33.52
C THR A 39 6.85 -34.00 33.97
N SER A 40 6.95 -33.48 35.22
CA SER A 40 8.26 -33.16 35.80
C SER A 40 9.07 -34.45 36.06
N ASN A 41 10.39 -34.34 35.90
CA ASN A 41 11.31 -35.46 36.18
C ASN A 41 11.73 -35.54 37.65
N ASP A 42 11.09 -34.77 38.55
CA ASP A 42 11.32 -34.81 39.98
C ASP A 42 10.62 -35.98 40.68
N LEU A 43 10.87 -36.19 41.94
CA LEU A 43 10.31 -37.26 42.74
C LEU A 43 8.77 -37.19 42.83
N LEU A 44 8.18 -36.02 42.65
CA LEU A 44 6.74 -35.77 42.76
C LEU A 44 5.96 -35.98 41.46
N ARG A 45 6.65 -36.13 40.30
CA ARG A 45 6.06 -36.39 38.98
C ARG A 45 4.79 -35.56 38.70
N LYS A 46 4.84 -34.25 38.97
CA LYS A 46 3.70 -33.38 38.71
C LYS A 46 3.45 -33.24 37.19
N THR A 47 2.21 -33.50 36.80
CA THR A 47 1.79 -33.37 35.39
C THR A 47 1.03 -32.04 35.19
N GLY A 48 1.52 -31.22 34.30
CA GLY A 48 0.80 -30.06 33.75
C GLY A 48 0.11 -30.44 32.46
N ARG A 49 -1.11 -29.97 32.24
CA ARG A 49 -1.92 -30.23 31.05
C ARG A 49 -2.48 -28.91 30.51
N THR A 50 -2.33 -28.69 29.19
CA THR A 50 -2.91 -27.55 28.46
C THR A 50 -3.66 -28.06 27.24
N GLU A 51 -4.81 -27.46 26.96
CA GLU A 51 -5.65 -27.80 25.81
C GLU A 51 -5.87 -26.58 24.94
N ARG A 52 -5.84 -26.77 23.61
CA ARG A 52 -6.18 -25.75 22.61
C ARG A 52 -7.06 -26.35 21.52
N GLU A 53 -8.12 -25.63 21.13
CA GLU A 53 -8.82 -25.93 19.89
C GLU A 53 -7.98 -25.51 18.69
N VAL A 54 -7.86 -26.40 17.71
CA VAL A 54 -7.17 -26.17 16.44
C VAL A 54 -8.07 -26.60 15.30
N LYS A 55 -7.88 -26.01 14.13
CA LYS A 55 -8.49 -26.48 12.88
C LYS A 55 -7.50 -27.37 12.15
N VAL A 56 -7.95 -28.52 11.70
CA VAL A 56 -7.19 -29.44 10.85
C VAL A 56 -7.66 -29.29 9.42
N PHE A 57 -6.73 -29.04 8.52
CA PHE A 57 -6.97 -29.00 7.09
C PHE A 57 -6.27 -30.19 6.43
N THR A 58 -6.97 -30.89 5.52
CA THR A 58 -6.44 -32.06 4.80
C THR A 58 -6.35 -31.82 3.31
N GLN A 59 -7.03 -30.79 2.81
CA GLN A 59 -7.04 -30.37 1.41
C GLN A 59 -6.67 -28.89 1.31
N PRO A 60 -6.01 -28.45 0.23
CA PRO A 60 -5.81 -27.04 -0.05
C PRO A 60 -7.16 -26.34 -0.29
N PRO A 61 -7.27 -25.03 -0.08
CA PRO A 61 -8.47 -24.27 -0.43
C PRO A 61 -8.68 -24.21 -1.94
N SER A 62 -9.87 -23.77 -2.37
CA SER A 62 -10.13 -23.41 -3.77
C SER A 62 -10.51 -21.93 -3.87
N ILE A 63 -10.15 -21.30 -4.98
CA ILE A 63 -10.36 -19.86 -5.24
C ILE A 63 -11.23 -19.71 -6.48
N SER A 64 -12.21 -18.79 -6.42
CA SER A 64 -12.94 -18.30 -7.57
C SER A 64 -12.80 -16.78 -7.62
N VAL A 65 -12.27 -16.24 -8.69
CA VAL A 65 -12.00 -14.81 -8.89
C VAL A 65 -13.04 -14.24 -9.82
N ASP A 66 -13.49 -13.00 -9.54
CA ASP A 66 -14.31 -12.25 -10.50
C ASP A 66 -13.47 -11.95 -11.74
N SER A 67 -14.04 -12.19 -12.93
CA SER A 67 -13.35 -12.12 -14.21
C SER A 67 -13.22 -10.70 -14.78
N GLU A 68 -13.38 -9.68 -13.96
CA GLU A 68 -13.21 -8.29 -14.41
C GLU A 68 -11.75 -8.00 -14.79
N GLN A 69 -11.57 -7.19 -15.82
CA GLN A 69 -10.26 -6.69 -16.21
C GLN A 69 -9.83 -5.55 -15.30
N HIS A 70 -8.58 -5.60 -14.85
CA HIS A 70 -7.95 -4.56 -14.04
C HIS A 70 -7.03 -3.71 -14.92
N TYR A 71 -7.00 -2.41 -14.66
CA TYR A 71 -6.09 -1.47 -15.32
C TYR A 71 -5.20 -0.84 -14.28
N LEU A 72 -3.91 -1.14 -14.33
CA LEU A 72 -2.93 -0.71 -13.35
C LEU A 72 -1.71 -0.09 -14.02
N TYR A 73 -1.18 0.93 -13.37
CA TYR A 73 0.10 1.53 -13.68
C TYR A 73 1.05 1.31 -12.51
N LEU A 74 2.35 1.47 -12.75
CA LEU A 74 3.34 1.46 -11.68
C LEU A 74 3.03 2.57 -10.65
N GLY A 75 3.06 2.22 -9.38
CA GLY A 75 2.70 3.12 -8.28
C GLY A 75 1.21 3.13 -7.92
N MET A 76 0.33 2.57 -8.76
CA MET A 76 -1.12 2.55 -8.52
C MET A 76 -1.57 1.40 -7.63
N ALA A 77 -2.81 1.54 -7.13
CA ALA A 77 -3.54 0.48 -6.45
C ALA A 77 -4.81 0.10 -7.21
N ASP A 78 -5.35 -1.08 -6.93
CA ASP A 78 -6.66 -1.53 -7.40
C ASP A 78 -7.28 -2.48 -6.36
N LEU A 79 -8.48 -2.97 -6.60
CA LEU A 79 -9.22 -3.87 -5.74
C LEU A 79 -9.65 -5.12 -6.51
N ALA A 80 -9.35 -6.29 -5.96
CA ALA A 80 -9.83 -7.58 -6.47
C ALA A 80 -10.90 -8.14 -5.54
N THR A 81 -11.92 -8.78 -6.12
CA THR A 81 -12.94 -9.54 -5.40
C THR A 81 -12.86 -11.01 -5.77
N PHE A 82 -13.05 -11.89 -4.80
CA PHE A 82 -12.95 -13.33 -4.98
C PHE A 82 -13.62 -14.09 -3.83
N THR A 83 -13.84 -15.38 -4.04
CA THR A 83 -14.30 -16.29 -3.00
C THR A 83 -13.27 -17.37 -2.75
N VAL A 84 -13.15 -17.80 -1.49
CA VAL A 84 -12.31 -18.92 -1.10
C VAL A 84 -13.20 -19.97 -0.45
N SER A 85 -13.17 -21.17 -0.97
CA SER A 85 -13.90 -22.33 -0.46
C SER A 85 -12.93 -23.33 0.18
N GLY A 86 -13.43 -24.10 1.14
CA GLY A 86 -12.57 -24.93 1.98
C GLY A 86 -11.99 -24.15 3.16
N GLY A 87 -11.16 -24.81 3.94
CA GLY A 87 -10.48 -24.15 5.06
C GLY A 87 -9.25 -23.37 4.59
N TRP A 88 -9.10 -22.14 5.03
CA TRP A 88 -7.93 -21.29 4.74
C TRP A 88 -7.47 -20.54 5.98
N THR A 89 -6.20 -20.15 6.04
CA THR A 89 -5.58 -19.38 7.12
C THR A 89 -5.13 -18.01 6.65
N GLU A 90 -4.71 -17.91 5.38
CA GLU A 90 -4.38 -16.64 4.76
C GLU A 90 -4.92 -16.60 3.33
N ALA A 91 -5.33 -15.40 2.90
CA ALA A 91 -5.76 -15.12 1.55
C ALA A 91 -5.50 -13.66 1.21
N GLY A 92 -5.38 -13.36 -0.09
CA GLY A 92 -5.15 -12.00 -0.57
C GLY A 92 -4.71 -11.94 -2.01
N VAL A 93 -4.05 -10.84 -2.37
CA VAL A 93 -3.39 -10.68 -3.67
C VAL A 93 -1.88 -10.59 -3.43
N ARG A 94 -1.10 -11.29 -4.25
CA ARG A 94 0.36 -11.19 -4.26
C ARG A 94 0.83 -10.58 -5.58
N VAL A 95 1.73 -9.61 -5.50
CA VAL A 95 2.40 -9.00 -6.65
C VAL A 95 3.91 -9.08 -6.42
N GLY A 96 4.60 -9.92 -7.18
CA GLY A 96 5.97 -10.29 -6.84
C GLY A 96 6.06 -10.88 -5.44
N ASP A 97 6.91 -10.30 -4.60
CA ASP A 97 7.08 -10.71 -3.18
C ASP A 97 6.14 -9.97 -2.21
N GLN A 98 5.37 -8.99 -2.69
CA GLN A 98 4.44 -8.23 -1.85
C GLN A 98 3.12 -8.98 -1.70
N LYS A 99 2.71 -9.21 -0.45
CA LYS A 99 1.40 -9.79 -0.10
C LYS A 99 0.47 -8.70 0.43
N PHE A 100 -0.72 -8.63 -0.13
CA PHE A 100 -1.81 -7.75 0.26
C PHE A 100 -2.94 -8.59 0.82
N ARG A 101 -3.38 -8.27 2.03
CA ARG A 101 -4.35 -9.09 2.77
C ARG A 101 -5.74 -9.01 2.18
N ALA A 102 -6.47 -10.12 2.27
CA ALA A 102 -7.90 -10.15 1.99
C ALA A 102 -8.71 -9.77 3.23
N TRP A 103 -9.86 -9.16 2.97
CA TRP A 103 -10.83 -8.73 3.95
C TRP A 103 -12.22 -9.26 3.57
N PRO A 104 -13.10 -9.54 4.53
CA PRO A 104 -14.49 -9.89 4.24
C PRO A 104 -15.21 -8.77 3.46
N MET A 105 -16.05 -9.15 2.52
CA MET A 105 -16.90 -8.18 1.81
C MET A 105 -17.74 -7.38 2.80
N PRO A 106 -17.81 -6.04 2.65
CA PRO A 106 -18.65 -5.21 3.51
C PRO A 106 -20.14 -5.53 3.35
N GLY A 107 -20.97 -5.10 4.32
CA GLY A 107 -22.42 -5.31 4.26
C GLY A 107 -22.87 -6.75 4.47
N GLY A 108 -22.01 -7.64 4.96
CA GLY A 108 -22.35 -9.07 5.18
C GLY A 108 -22.48 -9.89 3.90
N LYS A 109 -22.03 -9.36 2.76
CA LYS A 109 -21.95 -10.12 1.51
C LYS A 109 -20.95 -11.26 1.61
N SER A 110 -21.23 -12.36 0.92
CA SER A 110 -20.28 -13.46 0.80
C SER A 110 -19.07 -13.07 -0.05
N GLY A 111 -17.89 -13.61 0.26
CA GLY A 111 -16.67 -13.38 -0.47
C GLY A 111 -15.68 -12.51 0.27
N LEU A 112 -14.58 -12.26 -0.41
CA LEU A 112 -13.44 -11.49 0.07
C LEU A 112 -13.10 -10.41 -0.96
N PHE A 113 -12.48 -9.35 -0.49
CA PHE A 113 -11.78 -8.39 -1.34
C PHE A 113 -10.36 -8.19 -0.84
N SER A 114 -9.49 -7.78 -1.73
CA SER A 114 -8.14 -7.33 -1.40
C SER A 114 -7.84 -6.07 -2.18
N LEU A 115 -7.50 -4.99 -1.46
CA LEU A 115 -6.78 -3.88 -2.06
C LEU A 115 -5.37 -4.36 -2.35
N TYR A 116 -4.82 -4.04 -3.52
CA TYR A 116 -3.45 -4.40 -3.88
C TYR A 116 -2.80 -3.31 -4.72
N ALA A 117 -1.49 -3.32 -4.81
CA ALA A 117 -0.75 -2.26 -5.47
C ALA A 117 0.40 -2.80 -6.32
N PHE A 118 0.77 -2.04 -7.34
CA PHE A 118 2.01 -2.18 -8.07
C PHE A 118 3.02 -1.16 -7.54
N ALA A 119 4.08 -1.63 -6.93
CA ALA A 119 5.15 -0.72 -6.52
C ALA A 119 5.72 0.03 -7.74
N TRP A 120 6.22 1.24 -7.54
CA TRP A 120 6.75 2.12 -8.58
C TRP A 120 7.85 1.47 -9.44
N ASN A 121 8.57 0.51 -8.89
CA ASN A 121 9.70 -0.21 -9.51
C ASN A 121 9.36 -1.68 -9.85
N MET A 122 8.10 -2.05 -9.82
CA MET A 122 7.70 -3.41 -10.15
C MET A 122 7.90 -3.66 -11.67
N PRO A 123 8.40 -4.83 -12.07
CA PRO A 123 8.39 -5.21 -13.48
C PRO A 123 6.97 -5.17 -14.06
N THR A 124 6.82 -4.60 -15.26
CA THR A 124 5.50 -4.43 -15.90
C THR A 124 4.86 -5.75 -16.36
N ASP A 125 5.63 -6.84 -16.38
CA ASP A 125 5.18 -8.20 -16.65
C ASP A 125 4.84 -8.99 -15.40
N ALA A 126 5.03 -8.41 -14.20
CA ALA A 126 4.61 -9.03 -12.95
C ALA A 126 3.09 -9.20 -12.93
N ALA A 127 2.64 -10.46 -12.84
CA ALA A 127 1.22 -10.77 -12.73
C ALA A 127 0.77 -10.72 -11.27
N PRO A 128 -0.28 -9.96 -10.92
CA PRO A 128 -0.91 -10.10 -9.61
C PRO A 128 -1.65 -11.44 -9.53
N LEU A 129 -1.44 -12.13 -8.43
CA LEU A 129 -2.01 -13.45 -8.16
C LEU A 129 -2.92 -13.37 -6.94
N VAL A 130 -4.19 -13.70 -7.08
CA VAL A 130 -5.03 -14.02 -5.92
C VAL A 130 -4.48 -15.31 -5.33
N TYR A 131 -4.26 -15.33 -4.03
CA TYR A 131 -3.74 -16.51 -3.33
C TYR A 131 -4.59 -16.85 -2.12
N ALA A 132 -4.62 -18.13 -1.78
CA ALA A 132 -5.13 -18.65 -0.52
C ALA A 132 -4.33 -19.87 -0.08
N GLY A 133 -4.08 -20.00 1.20
CA GLY A 133 -3.31 -21.08 1.78
C GLY A 133 -3.84 -21.50 3.15
N ASN A 134 -3.53 -22.74 3.54
CA ASN A 134 -3.84 -23.32 4.84
C ASN A 134 -2.72 -24.20 5.38
N GLY A 135 -1.55 -24.18 4.73
CA GLY A 135 -0.40 -25.02 5.06
C GLY A 135 -0.45 -26.43 4.49
N VAL A 136 -1.50 -26.79 3.74
CA VAL A 136 -1.58 -28.07 3.01
C VAL A 136 -1.07 -27.86 1.58
N GLY A 137 0.15 -28.31 1.31
CA GLY A 137 0.82 -28.08 0.04
C GLY A 137 1.26 -26.61 -0.12
N SER A 138 1.33 -26.19 -1.36
CA SER A 138 1.60 -24.78 -1.72
C SER A 138 0.32 -23.98 -1.70
N ASP A 139 0.43 -22.65 -1.54
CA ASP A 139 -0.69 -21.74 -1.72
C ASP A 139 -1.31 -21.95 -3.11
N VAL A 140 -2.64 -21.99 -3.16
CA VAL A 140 -3.38 -21.95 -4.43
C VAL A 140 -3.33 -20.53 -4.97
N THR A 141 -3.06 -20.37 -6.26
CA THR A 141 -2.96 -19.05 -6.89
C THR A 141 -3.73 -18.99 -8.19
N ILE A 142 -4.40 -17.87 -8.44
CA ILE A 142 -5.09 -17.57 -9.70
C ILE A 142 -4.64 -16.19 -10.19
N PRO A 143 -4.11 -16.05 -11.42
CA PRO A 143 -3.68 -14.77 -11.96
C PRO A 143 -4.89 -13.85 -12.22
N LEU A 144 -4.74 -12.57 -11.89
CA LEU A 144 -5.66 -11.51 -12.33
C LEU A 144 -5.33 -11.09 -13.75
N VAL A 145 -6.36 -10.76 -14.52
CA VAL A 145 -6.18 -10.21 -15.87
C VAL A 145 -5.94 -8.70 -15.74
N VAL A 146 -4.71 -8.28 -15.92
CA VAL A 146 -4.31 -6.87 -15.85
C VAL A 146 -3.83 -6.38 -17.19
N GLY A 147 -4.42 -5.30 -17.67
CA GLY A 147 -3.95 -4.56 -18.83
C GLY A 147 -2.94 -3.50 -18.40
N PHE A 148 -1.73 -3.58 -18.95
CA PHE A 148 -0.75 -2.49 -18.86
C PHE A 148 -0.67 -1.83 -20.23
N PRO A 149 -1.20 -0.63 -20.43
CA PRO A 149 -0.92 0.12 -21.64
C PRO A 149 0.55 0.57 -21.59
N LYS A 150 1.46 -0.27 -22.13
CA LYS A 150 2.92 -0.06 -22.12
C LYS A 150 3.37 1.33 -22.56
N LYS A 151 2.57 2.01 -23.41
CA LYS A 151 2.85 3.36 -23.89
C LYS A 151 2.48 4.47 -22.87
N GLU A 152 1.70 4.15 -21.86
CA GLU A 152 1.11 5.10 -20.90
C GLU A 152 1.64 4.93 -19.48
N GLN A 153 2.67 4.06 -19.29
CA GLN A 153 3.30 3.94 -17.97
C GLN A 153 3.86 5.30 -17.51
N PRO A 154 3.72 5.64 -16.22
CA PRO A 154 4.25 6.87 -15.67
C PRO A 154 5.75 7.00 -15.98
N LYS A 155 6.16 8.16 -16.47
CA LYS A 155 7.57 8.50 -16.61
C LYS A 155 7.98 9.23 -15.35
N TYR A 156 8.84 8.60 -14.57
CA TYR A 156 9.40 9.22 -13.39
C TYR A 156 10.54 10.15 -13.77
N THR A 157 10.53 11.33 -13.17
CA THR A 157 11.52 12.38 -13.46
C THR A 157 12.76 12.18 -12.60
N THR A 158 13.93 12.47 -13.16
CA THR A 158 15.19 12.49 -12.38
C THR A 158 15.59 13.94 -12.15
N HIS A 159 15.86 14.28 -10.90
CA HIS A 159 16.27 15.63 -10.47
C HIS A 159 17.62 15.59 -9.78
N ASP A 160 18.48 16.57 -10.10
CA ASP A 160 19.72 16.79 -9.40
C ASP A 160 19.52 17.83 -8.29
N LEU A 161 19.48 17.35 -7.05
CA LEU A 161 19.34 18.18 -5.87
C LEU A 161 20.71 18.63 -5.37
N GLN A 162 20.95 19.95 -5.41
CA GLN A 162 22.17 20.54 -4.89
C GLN A 162 22.15 20.52 -3.36
N VAL A 163 23.10 19.82 -2.76
CA VAL A 163 23.30 19.78 -1.31
C VAL A 163 24.22 20.93 -0.93
N SER A 164 23.69 21.98 -0.29
CA SER A 164 24.49 23.07 0.26
C SER A 164 25.14 22.67 1.58
N ASP A 165 26.22 23.34 1.97
CA ASP A 165 26.85 23.15 3.29
C ASP A 165 25.87 23.41 4.43
N ALA A 166 24.99 24.40 4.28
CA ALA A 166 23.95 24.71 5.27
C ALA A 166 22.96 23.54 5.44
N PHE A 167 22.49 22.94 4.33
CA PHE A 167 21.60 21.82 4.37
C PHE A 167 22.29 20.55 4.92
N LEU A 168 23.51 20.28 4.48
CA LEU A 168 24.30 19.17 4.97
C LEU A 168 24.51 19.27 6.50
N ASN A 169 24.96 20.44 6.97
CA ASN A 169 25.18 20.69 8.39
C ASN A 169 23.90 20.61 9.22
N LYS A 170 22.78 21.12 8.71
CA LYS A 170 21.46 21.00 9.36
C LYS A 170 21.11 19.52 9.55
N VAL A 171 21.20 18.71 8.50
CA VAL A 171 20.83 17.30 8.53
C VAL A 171 21.69 16.50 9.52
N ILE A 172 23.01 16.66 9.45
CA ILE A 172 23.90 15.91 10.36
C ILE A 172 23.79 16.38 11.81
N SER A 173 23.54 17.67 12.06
CA SER A 173 23.36 18.18 13.43
C SER A 173 22.05 17.69 14.06
N GLU A 174 21.00 17.54 13.28
CA GLU A 174 19.70 17.08 13.76
C GLU A 174 19.67 15.56 13.93
N LEU A 175 20.22 14.79 12.97
CA LEU A 175 20.01 13.35 12.87
C LEU A 175 21.20 12.48 13.30
N ASP A 176 22.39 13.06 13.40
CA ASP A 176 23.62 12.38 13.85
C ASP A 176 24.56 13.34 14.61
N PRO A 177 24.10 14.01 15.70
CA PRO A 177 24.88 15.07 16.37
C PRO A 177 26.23 14.61 16.93
N ASN A 178 26.36 13.33 17.26
CA ASN A 178 27.55 12.75 17.88
C ASN A 178 28.48 12.03 16.88
N GLY A 179 28.18 12.07 15.59
CA GLY A 179 29.00 11.43 14.57
C GLY A 179 30.37 12.11 14.44
N THR A 180 31.43 11.31 14.31
CA THR A 180 32.84 11.77 14.25
C THR A 180 33.50 11.60 12.89
N VAL A 181 32.82 10.94 11.94
CA VAL A 181 33.36 10.74 10.58
C VAL A 181 33.08 11.94 9.68
N ASP A 182 33.63 11.93 8.48
CA ASP A 182 33.44 12.95 7.46
C ASP A 182 31.96 13.35 7.29
N PRO A 183 31.62 14.65 7.22
CA PRO A 183 30.25 15.13 7.11
C PRO A 183 29.47 14.55 5.92
N VAL A 184 30.10 14.39 4.76
CA VAL A 184 29.47 13.81 3.57
C VAL A 184 29.12 12.33 3.79
N ALA A 185 30.06 11.58 4.39
CA ALA A 185 29.81 10.18 4.73
C ALA A 185 28.65 10.00 5.73
N ARG A 186 28.54 10.90 6.72
CA ARG A 186 27.41 10.94 7.67
C ARG A 186 26.10 11.24 6.98
N PHE A 187 26.08 12.24 6.10
CA PHE A 187 24.90 12.59 5.31
C PHE A 187 24.45 11.39 4.46
N VAL A 188 25.37 10.73 3.75
CA VAL A 188 25.05 9.55 2.93
C VAL A 188 24.52 8.40 3.79
N LYS A 189 25.11 8.15 4.96
CA LYS A 189 24.63 7.14 5.90
C LYS A 189 23.20 7.44 6.39
N ILE A 190 22.92 8.70 6.75
CA ILE A 190 21.57 9.14 7.12
C ILE A 190 20.60 8.90 5.96
N ASN A 191 20.95 9.37 4.77
CA ASN A 191 20.08 9.30 3.59
C ASN A 191 19.87 7.87 3.07
N SER A 192 20.73 6.91 3.43
CA SER A 192 20.65 5.51 3.02
C SER A 192 20.19 4.59 4.15
N GLU A 193 20.98 4.40 5.23
CA GLU A 193 20.70 3.43 6.29
C GLU A 193 19.52 3.87 7.16
N MET A 194 19.53 5.12 7.64
CA MET A 194 18.40 5.63 8.44
C MET A 194 17.11 5.67 7.64
N ARG A 195 17.19 6.05 6.34
CA ARG A 195 16.02 6.00 5.43
C ARG A 195 15.44 4.59 5.35
N ARG A 196 16.28 3.55 5.16
CA ARG A 196 15.81 2.16 5.15
C ARG A 196 15.14 1.75 6.45
N ALA A 197 15.74 2.11 7.59
CA ALA A 197 15.17 1.84 8.91
C ALA A 197 13.82 2.55 9.11
N ASN A 198 13.72 3.83 8.72
CA ASN A 198 12.47 4.58 8.81
C ASN A 198 11.39 4.02 7.86
N ASN A 199 11.75 3.63 6.64
CA ASN A 199 10.84 2.97 5.70
C ASN A 199 10.32 1.63 6.26
N LYS A 200 11.20 0.85 6.91
CA LYS A 200 10.78 -0.38 7.59
C LYS A 200 9.77 -0.09 8.70
N THR A 201 10.02 0.91 9.54
CA THR A 201 9.08 1.33 10.59
C THR A 201 7.71 1.67 9.99
N LEU A 202 7.67 2.48 8.91
CA LEU A 202 6.42 2.82 8.23
C LEU A 202 5.73 1.59 7.65
N SER A 203 6.48 0.69 6.98
CA SER A 203 5.94 -0.54 6.43
C SER A 203 5.36 -1.46 7.52
N ASP A 204 6.00 -1.53 8.68
CA ASP A 204 5.52 -2.36 9.81
C ASP A 204 4.21 -1.83 10.40
N LEU A 205 3.87 -0.56 10.23
CA LEU A 205 2.57 0.00 10.64
C LEU A 205 1.39 -0.62 9.89
N ARG A 206 1.60 -1.36 8.80
CA ARG A 206 0.58 -2.16 8.10
C ARG A 206 -0.20 -3.11 9.03
N PHE A 207 0.41 -3.52 10.16
CA PHE A 207 -0.25 -4.39 11.13
C PHE A 207 -1.18 -3.62 12.08
N LYS A 208 -1.10 -2.28 12.11
CA LYS A 208 -1.98 -1.40 12.88
C LYS A 208 -3.07 -0.86 11.95
N THR A 209 -3.97 -1.73 11.47
CA THR A 209 -5.06 -1.33 10.58
C THR A 209 -6.37 -1.95 11.02
N ALA A 210 -7.47 -1.20 10.83
CA ALA A 210 -8.82 -1.69 11.07
C ALA A 210 -9.24 -2.66 9.94
N ASP A 211 -10.10 -3.61 10.27
CA ASP A 211 -10.66 -4.61 9.36
C ASP A 211 -11.89 -4.11 8.56
N LYS A 212 -12.09 -2.80 8.51
CA LYS A 212 -13.19 -2.12 7.82
C LYS A 212 -12.74 -0.79 7.27
N PHE A 213 -13.41 -0.29 6.24
CA PHE A 213 -13.22 1.06 5.75
C PHE A 213 -13.59 2.09 6.84
N LEU A 214 -12.67 3.00 7.15
CA LEU A 214 -12.90 4.10 8.09
C LEU A 214 -13.28 5.40 7.37
N TRP A 215 -13.31 5.40 6.05
CA TRP A 215 -13.58 6.54 5.19
C TRP A 215 -14.77 6.28 4.27
N SER A 216 -15.39 7.37 3.80
CA SER A 216 -16.61 7.32 2.96
C SER A 216 -16.66 8.42 1.90
N LYS A 217 -15.55 9.13 1.69
CA LYS A 217 -15.41 10.24 0.75
C LYS A 217 -14.09 10.13 0.02
N PRO A 218 -13.88 10.81 -1.12
CA PRO A 218 -12.56 10.94 -1.71
C PRO A 218 -11.58 11.57 -0.71
N PHE A 219 -10.32 11.17 -0.80
CA PHE A 219 -9.27 11.80 -0.02
C PHE A 219 -9.07 13.25 -0.48
N ILE A 220 -8.70 14.15 0.43
CA ILE A 220 -8.38 15.52 0.06
C ILE A 220 -6.87 15.72 0.05
N ARG A 221 -6.40 16.49 -0.92
CA ARG A 221 -5.06 17.04 -0.94
C ARG A 221 -5.03 18.23 0.03
N GLN A 222 -3.87 18.50 0.64
CA GLN A 222 -3.70 19.69 1.49
C GLN A 222 -4.21 20.93 0.76
N PRO A 223 -5.19 21.69 1.32
CA PRO A 223 -5.71 22.89 0.70
C PRO A 223 -4.62 23.94 0.41
N HIS A 224 -4.79 24.68 -0.67
CA HIS A 224 -3.89 25.79 -1.07
C HIS A 224 -2.41 25.37 -1.24
N SER A 225 -2.14 24.06 -1.45
CA SER A 225 -0.80 23.57 -1.67
C SER A 225 -0.45 23.46 -3.16
N GLN A 226 0.82 23.71 -3.48
CA GLN A 226 1.40 23.45 -4.79
C GLN A 226 2.28 22.20 -4.72
N ALA A 227 2.16 21.30 -5.69
CA ALA A 227 3.07 20.15 -5.78
C ALA A 227 4.40 20.61 -6.35
N GLU A 228 5.48 20.52 -5.59
CA GLU A 228 6.86 20.82 -6.02
C GLU A 228 7.62 19.58 -6.44
N ALA A 229 7.23 18.41 -5.90
CA ALA A 229 7.79 17.14 -6.29
C ALA A 229 6.72 16.04 -6.28
N ASN A 230 6.88 15.08 -7.18
CA ASN A 230 5.90 14.04 -7.44
C ASN A 230 6.35 12.68 -6.88
N PHE A 231 5.39 11.76 -6.82
CA PHE A 231 5.65 10.38 -6.46
C PHE A 231 6.60 9.73 -7.47
N ALA A 232 7.55 8.95 -6.94
CA ALA A 232 8.59 8.21 -7.65
C ALA A 232 9.63 9.06 -8.41
N ASP A 233 9.70 10.38 -8.20
CA ASP A 233 10.82 11.18 -8.69
C ASP A 233 12.15 10.64 -8.14
N VAL A 234 13.11 10.45 -9.04
CA VAL A 234 14.47 10.00 -8.72
C VAL A 234 15.32 11.22 -8.36
N ARG A 235 15.90 11.25 -7.18
CA ARG A 235 16.69 12.36 -6.66
C ARG A 235 18.16 11.99 -6.59
N ASN A 236 19.00 12.58 -7.44
CA ASN A 236 20.45 12.57 -7.29
C ASN A 236 20.86 13.68 -6.31
N TYR A 237 21.60 13.33 -5.28
CA TYR A 237 22.13 14.31 -4.34
C TYR A 237 23.52 14.72 -4.81
N ILE A 238 23.68 16.00 -5.15
CA ILE A 238 24.91 16.56 -5.72
C ILE A 238 25.55 17.48 -4.67
N TYR A 239 26.77 17.19 -4.26
CA TYR A 239 27.55 18.01 -3.34
C TYR A 239 28.87 18.39 -4.01
N GLN A 240 29.17 19.69 -4.09
CA GLN A 240 30.38 20.23 -4.75
C GLN A 240 30.60 19.62 -6.15
N GLY A 241 29.52 19.54 -6.95
CA GLY A 241 29.55 19.02 -8.31
C GLY A 241 29.67 17.50 -8.45
N LYS A 242 29.69 16.75 -7.35
CA LYS A 242 29.75 15.28 -7.37
C LYS A 242 28.42 14.67 -6.87
N LYS A 243 27.96 13.64 -7.56
CA LYS A 243 26.84 12.82 -7.07
C LYS A 243 27.32 11.99 -5.88
N ILE A 244 26.73 12.22 -4.71
CA ILE A 244 27.07 11.55 -3.46
C ILE A 244 26.07 10.46 -3.07
N ASP A 245 24.81 10.56 -3.54
CA ASP A 245 23.76 9.56 -3.27
C ASP A 245 22.64 9.65 -4.33
N GLN A 246 21.77 8.66 -4.34
CA GLN A 246 20.53 8.64 -5.12
C GLN A 246 19.41 7.98 -4.32
N GLN A 247 18.24 8.61 -4.28
CA GLN A 247 17.06 8.09 -3.62
C GLN A 247 15.82 8.32 -4.48
N VAL A 248 14.73 7.62 -4.16
CA VAL A 248 13.44 7.80 -4.81
C VAL A 248 12.47 8.47 -3.85
N HIS A 249 11.74 9.44 -4.35
CA HIS A 249 10.76 10.22 -3.60
C HIS A 249 9.41 9.53 -3.63
N LEU A 250 8.99 8.93 -2.51
CA LEU A 250 7.76 8.15 -2.42
C LEU A 250 6.64 8.96 -1.74
N GLY A 251 6.16 9.97 -2.43
CA GLY A 251 5.09 10.86 -2.00
C GLY A 251 5.05 12.12 -2.84
N TYR A 252 4.35 13.12 -2.34
CA TYR A 252 4.28 14.48 -2.89
C TYR A 252 4.86 15.47 -1.90
N ASP A 253 5.75 16.34 -2.37
CA ASP A 253 6.12 17.52 -1.59
C ASP A 253 5.13 18.64 -1.94
N LEU A 254 4.32 19.00 -0.95
CA LEU A 254 3.27 19.98 -1.06
C LEU A 254 3.74 21.29 -0.39
N ALA A 255 4.13 22.25 -1.21
CA ALA A 255 4.48 23.59 -0.74
C ALA A 255 3.25 24.33 -0.23
N VAL A 256 3.41 24.95 0.90
CA VAL A 256 2.38 25.74 1.60
C VAL A 256 3.03 27.00 2.18
N THR A 257 2.22 27.91 2.71
CA THR A 257 2.75 28.98 3.56
C THR A 257 3.31 28.37 4.85
N GLN A 258 4.34 28.98 5.39
CA GLN A 258 5.07 28.48 6.55
C GLN A 258 4.13 28.24 7.75
N HIS A 259 4.29 27.09 8.43
CA HIS A 259 3.51 26.67 9.60
C HIS A 259 1.98 26.63 9.37
N VAL A 260 1.55 26.20 8.18
CA VAL A 260 0.11 25.99 7.91
C VAL A 260 -0.40 24.76 8.64
N GLY A 261 -1.69 24.77 9.00
CA GLY A 261 -2.36 23.59 9.58
C GLY A 261 -2.36 22.41 8.61
N VAL A 262 -1.84 21.27 9.06
CA VAL A 262 -1.81 20.03 8.28
C VAL A 262 -3.11 19.27 8.51
N GLU A 263 -3.91 19.14 7.46
CA GLU A 263 -5.24 18.54 7.54
C GLU A 263 -5.21 17.03 7.24
N ALA A 264 -6.02 16.27 7.98
CA ALA A 264 -6.26 14.86 7.71
C ALA A 264 -6.90 14.69 6.33
N SER A 265 -6.29 13.91 5.46
CA SER A 265 -6.77 13.70 4.07
C SER A 265 -8.11 12.94 4.04
N ASN A 266 -8.41 12.14 5.06
CA ASN A 266 -9.70 11.47 5.24
C ASN A 266 -9.93 11.09 6.71
N ASP A 267 -11.14 10.58 6.99
CA ASP A 267 -11.48 9.99 8.28
C ASP A 267 -10.56 8.79 8.56
N GLY A 268 -10.13 8.63 9.81
CA GLY A 268 -9.25 7.53 10.17
C GLY A 268 -8.84 7.53 11.64
N LYS A 269 -7.88 6.65 11.94
CA LYS A 269 -7.29 6.52 13.27
C LYS A 269 -5.78 6.75 13.19
N VAL A 270 -5.25 7.59 14.07
CA VAL A 270 -3.80 7.83 14.17
C VAL A 270 -3.12 6.57 14.69
N VAL A 271 -2.17 6.03 13.94
CA VAL A 271 -1.40 4.83 14.30
C VAL A 271 0.07 5.13 14.58
N TYR A 272 0.49 6.37 14.31
CA TYR A 272 1.82 6.88 14.64
C TYR A 272 1.78 8.41 14.73
N ALA A 273 2.40 8.99 15.76
CA ALA A 273 2.52 10.44 15.95
C ALA A 273 3.76 10.75 16.79
N ALA A 274 4.94 10.80 16.13
CA ALA A 274 6.24 10.99 16.79
C ALA A 274 7.33 11.36 15.78
N PRO A 275 8.53 11.80 16.22
CA PRO A 275 9.70 11.94 15.36
C PRO A 275 10.10 10.60 14.72
N LEU A 276 10.48 10.62 13.43
CA LEU A 276 10.90 9.45 12.66
C LEU A 276 12.12 9.77 11.77
N GLY A 277 13.28 10.01 12.40
CA GLY A 277 14.55 10.22 11.74
C GLY A 277 14.47 11.19 10.57
N ILE A 278 14.83 10.75 9.35
CA ILE A 278 14.84 11.62 8.15
C ILE A 278 13.48 12.24 7.84
N TYR A 279 12.40 11.68 8.32
CA TYR A 279 11.04 12.15 8.08
C TYR A 279 10.59 13.23 9.08
N GLY A 280 11.46 13.57 10.06
CA GLY A 280 11.14 14.55 11.09
C GLY A 280 9.91 14.16 11.89
N ASN A 281 9.13 15.12 12.35
CA ASN A 281 7.86 14.84 13.00
C ASN A 281 6.88 14.25 11.97
N CYS A 282 6.36 13.07 12.29
CA CYS A 282 5.59 12.25 11.37
C CYS A 282 4.26 11.83 12.00
N ILE A 283 3.18 11.91 11.23
CA ILE A 283 1.86 11.38 11.57
C ILE A 283 1.50 10.32 10.54
N VAL A 284 0.98 9.17 10.99
CA VAL A 284 0.37 8.16 10.12
C VAL A 284 -1.06 7.91 10.56
N VAL A 285 -1.99 8.02 9.61
CA VAL A 285 -3.42 7.78 9.82
C VAL A 285 -3.82 6.51 9.08
N ASP A 286 -4.40 5.55 9.80
CA ASP A 286 -5.01 4.35 9.24
C ASP A 286 -6.43 4.65 8.79
N HIS A 287 -6.76 4.25 7.57
CA HIS A 287 -8.07 4.38 6.96
C HIS A 287 -8.80 3.04 6.84
N GLY A 288 -8.21 2.00 7.42
CA GLY A 288 -8.71 0.63 7.38
C GLY A 288 -8.27 -0.16 6.15
N ASN A 289 -8.38 -1.48 6.27
CA ASN A 289 -8.08 -2.44 5.22
C ASN A 289 -6.66 -2.29 4.61
N GLY A 290 -5.69 -1.91 5.44
CA GLY A 290 -4.29 -1.74 5.05
C GLY A 290 -3.94 -0.39 4.43
N LEU A 291 -4.90 0.51 4.21
CA LEU A 291 -4.68 1.82 3.61
C LEU A 291 -4.32 2.87 4.66
N GLN A 292 -3.20 3.57 4.46
CA GLN A 292 -2.70 4.58 5.41
C GLN A 292 -2.18 5.81 4.68
N THR A 293 -2.39 7.01 5.27
CA THR A 293 -1.77 8.26 4.84
C THR A 293 -0.66 8.67 5.81
N ILE A 294 0.38 9.33 5.28
CA ILE A 294 1.60 9.67 5.99
C ILE A 294 1.91 11.15 5.75
N TYR A 295 2.12 11.88 6.84
CA TYR A 295 2.42 13.32 6.86
C TYR A 295 3.77 13.52 7.54
N ARG A 296 4.71 14.20 6.89
CA ARG A 296 6.11 14.29 7.35
C ARG A 296 6.58 15.73 7.39
N HIS A 297 7.72 15.94 8.05
CA HIS A 297 8.44 17.21 8.20
C HIS A 297 7.69 18.27 9.03
N LEU A 298 6.72 17.84 9.86
CA LEU A 298 5.90 18.74 10.67
C LEU A 298 6.76 19.50 11.69
N SER A 299 6.43 20.77 11.94
CA SER A 299 7.03 21.54 13.06
C SER A 299 6.38 21.18 14.40
N ARG A 300 5.07 20.80 14.38
CA ARG A 300 4.30 20.44 15.57
C ARG A 300 3.31 19.33 15.26
N ILE A 301 3.12 18.43 16.21
CA ILE A 301 2.10 17.38 16.20
C ILE A 301 1.06 17.70 17.27
N ASP A 302 -0.23 17.76 16.89
CA ASP A 302 -1.35 18.10 17.80
C ASP A 302 -2.25 16.90 18.11
N VAL A 303 -1.93 15.70 17.59
CA VAL A 303 -2.66 14.45 17.81
C VAL A 303 -1.76 13.38 18.41
N ARG A 304 -2.35 12.33 18.95
CA ARG A 304 -1.64 11.19 19.56
C ARG A 304 -2.03 9.88 18.90
N GLU A 305 -1.17 8.88 18.99
CA GLU A 305 -1.51 7.51 18.59
C GLU A 305 -2.78 7.05 19.33
N GLY A 306 -3.74 6.52 18.57
CA GLY A 306 -5.05 6.10 19.05
C GLY A 306 -6.18 7.08 18.81
N ASP A 307 -5.89 8.36 18.54
CA ASP A 307 -6.90 9.37 18.25
C ASP A 307 -7.65 9.06 16.94
N THR A 308 -8.94 9.35 16.92
CA THR A 308 -9.74 9.34 15.70
C THR A 308 -9.75 10.74 15.10
N VAL A 309 -9.49 10.84 13.81
CA VAL A 309 -9.49 12.11 13.07
C VAL A 309 -10.57 12.11 12.00
N LYS A 310 -11.06 13.30 11.66
CA LYS A 310 -12.00 13.55 10.58
C LYS A 310 -11.31 14.22 9.41
N GLN A 311 -11.82 13.96 8.21
CA GLN A 311 -11.34 14.64 7.00
C GLN A 311 -11.35 16.16 7.21
N GLY A 312 -10.23 16.84 6.88
CA GLY A 312 -10.06 18.29 7.08
C GLY A 312 -9.72 18.71 8.50
N GLN A 313 -9.64 17.78 9.47
CA GLN A 313 -9.19 18.09 10.81
C GLN A 313 -7.71 18.42 10.83
N VAL A 314 -7.34 19.57 11.42
CA VAL A 314 -5.93 19.92 11.63
C VAL A 314 -5.31 18.99 12.68
N MET A 315 -4.17 18.38 12.32
CA MET A 315 -3.44 17.41 13.14
C MET A 315 -2.09 17.93 13.63
N GLY A 316 -1.63 19.08 13.11
CA GLY A 316 -0.34 19.67 13.41
C GLY A 316 -0.04 20.83 12.49
N LEU A 317 1.21 21.27 12.46
CA LEU A 317 1.68 22.35 11.60
C LEU A 317 2.78 21.87 10.66
N SER A 318 2.78 22.39 9.41
CA SER A 318 3.86 22.17 8.46
C SER A 318 5.20 22.65 9.00
N GLY A 319 6.30 22.20 8.45
CA GLY A 319 7.63 22.54 8.91
C GLY A 319 8.74 21.98 8.03
N GLN A 320 9.92 21.89 8.65
CA GLN A 320 11.14 21.43 7.98
C GLN A 320 11.99 20.48 8.84
N THR A 321 11.36 19.76 9.77
CA THR A 321 12.07 18.81 10.64
C THR A 321 12.59 17.61 9.83
N GLY A 322 13.64 16.97 10.30
CA GLY A 322 14.30 15.87 9.58
C GLY A 322 15.05 16.34 8.34
N MET A 323 14.99 15.57 7.25
CA MET A 323 15.75 15.84 6.03
C MET A 323 14.95 16.68 5.03
N ALA A 324 14.46 17.84 5.46
CA ALA A 324 13.73 18.80 4.65
C ALA A 324 14.55 20.08 4.41
N GLY A 325 14.52 20.61 3.17
CA GLY A 325 15.26 21.83 2.79
C GLY A 325 14.50 23.12 3.05
N GLY A 326 13.19 23.06 3.32
CA GLY A 326 12.31 24.18 3.59
C GLY A 326 10.98 23.70 4.16
N ASP A 327 10.11 24.65 4.55
CA ASP A 327 8.78 24.31 5.09
C ASP A 327 7.86 23.77 3.97
N HIS A 328 7.45 22.53 4.12
CA HIS A 328 6.51 21.85 3.24
C HIS A 328 5.87 20.66 3.96
N ILE A 329 4.86 20.08 3.35
CA ILE A 329 4.27 18.83 3.78
C ILE A 329 4.70 17.75 2.78
N HIS A 330 5.49 16.77 3.22
CA HIS A 330 5.64 15.55 2.46
C HIS A 330 4.45 14.64 2.75
N PHE A 331 3.56 14.50 1.77
CA PHE A 331 2.38 13.64 1.83
C PHE A 331 2.62 12.34 1.08
N ALA A 332 2.35 11.22 1.73
CA ALA A 332 2.45 9.91 1.11
C ALA A 332 1.26 9.02 1.49
N MET A 333 1.04 7.97 0.69
CA MET A 333 0.10 6.90 1.00
C MET A 333 0.80 5.55 0.94
N GLN A 334 0.34 4.62 1.75
CA GLN A 334 0.77 3.23 1.66
C GLN A 334 -0.41 2.27 1.79
N LEU A 335 -0.27 1.12 1.12
CA LEU A 335 -1.20 0.02 1.16
C LEU A 335 -0.45 -1.25 1.61
N ASP A 336 -0.86 -1.85 2.72
CA ASP A 336 -0.16 -2.97 3.36
C ASP A 336 1.37 -2.79 3.43
N GLY A 337 1.81 -1.54 3.68
CA GLY A 337 3.22 -1.18 3.83
C GLY A 337 3.96 -0.88 2.51
N VAL A 338 3.30 -0.98 1.37
CA VAL A 338 3.81 -0.58 0.05
C VAL A 338 3.37 0.85 -0.24
N GLN A 339 4.32 1.75 -0.47
CA GLN A 339 4.00 3.14 -0.81
C GLN A 339 3.46 3.24 -2.24
N ILE A 340 2.34 3.98 -2.38
CA ILE A 340 1.55 4.12 -3.61
C ILE A 340 1.41 5.60 -3.99
N ASP A 341 1.08 5.86 -5.26
CA ASP A 341 0.80 7.23 -5.74
C ASP A 341 -0.51 7.74 -5.12
N PRO A 342 -0.48 8.84 -4.35
CA PRO A 342 -1.68 9.45 -3.77
C PRO A 342 -2.66 10.03 -4.78
N LYS A 343 -2.21 10.31 -6.00
CA LYS A 343 -2.96 11.13 -6.98
C LYS A 343 -4.35 10.57 -7.28
N GLU A 344 -4.46 9.26 -7.41
CA GLU A 344 -5.74 8.63 -7.73
C GLU A 344 -6.73 8.67 -6.57
N TRP A 345 -6.23 8.63 -5.35
CA TRP A 345 -7.07 8.68 -4.15
C TRP A 345 -7.72 10.05 -3.93
N TRP A 346 -7.21 11.09 -4.58
CA TRP A 346 -7.84 12.42 -4.63
C TRP A 346 -8.93 12.53 -5.71
N ASP A 347 -9.04 11.54 -6.61
CA ASP A 347 -10.02 11.52 -7.69
C ASP A 347 -11.24 10.66 -7.31
N ALA A 348 -12.38 11.32 -7.12
CA ALA A 348 -13.64 10.66 -6.81
C ALA A 348 -14.09 9.69 -7.91
N HIS A 349 -13.77 10.00 -9.18
CA HIS A 349 -14.14 9.17 -10.31
C HIS A 349 -13.32 7.86 -10.31
N TRP A 350 -12.03 7.96 -10.07
CA TRP A 350 -11.17 6.79 -9.94
C TRP A 350 -11.62 5.87 -8.78
N ILE A 351 -11.88 6.44 -7.59
CA ILE A 351 -12.36 5.66 -6.42
C ILE A 351 -13.68 4.96 -6.76
N LYS A 352 -14.60 5.65 -7.45
CA LYS A 352 -15.87 5.06 -7.86
C LYS A 352 -15.67 3.86 -8.78
N ASP A 353 -14.81 3.99 -9.78
CA ASP A 353 -14.63 2.97 -10.81
C ASP A 353 -13.76 1.79 -10.35
N HIS A 354 -12.74 2.03 -9.54
CA HIS A 354 -11.80 0.99 -9.10
C HIS A 354 -12.19 0.34 -7.76
N ILE A 355 -12.82 1.09 -6.87
CA ILE A 355 -13.12 0.61 -5.51
C ILE A 355 -14.63 0.46 -5.29
N ALA A 356 -15.38 1.56 -5.34
CA ALA A 356 -16.78 1.58 -4.92
C ALA A 356 -17.71 0.74 -5.79
N ARG A 357 -17.36 0.53 -7.07
CA ARG A 357 -18.11 -0.34 -7.98
C ARG A 357 -18.04 -1.82 -7.59
N ARG A 358 -16.95 -2.26 -6.96
CA ARG A 358 -16.69 -3.66 -6.59
C ARG A 358 -17.10 -3.97 -5.15
N VAL A 359 -16.95 -3.00 -4.26
CA VAL A 359 -17.37 -3.09 -2.85
C VAL A 359 -18.29 -1.94 -2.50
N GLU A 360 -19.26 -2.18 -1.61
CA GLU A 360 -20.13 -1.11 -1.13
C GLU A 360 -19.34 -0.21 -0.17
N LEU A 361 -18.95 0.97 -0.66
CA LEU A 361 -18.42 2.01 0.19
C LEU A 361 -19.55 2.92 0.67
N PRO A 362 -19.72 3.14 1.96
CA PRO A 362 -20.62 4.16 2.46
C PRO A 362 -20.30 5.52 1.82
N GLY A 363 -21.29 6.24 1.31
CA GLY A 363 -21.10 7.56 0.70
C GLY A 363 -20.81 7.60 -0.80
N PHE A 364 -20.50 6.47 -1.43
CA PHE A 364 -20.40 6.36 -2.89
C PHE A 364 -21.65 5.65 -3.44
N ASN A 365 -22.66 6.40 -3.85
CA ASN A 365 -23.83 5.83 -4.53
C ASN A 365 -23.43 5.32 -5.92
N VAL A 366 -23.14 4.05 -6.03
CA VAL A 366 -23.10 3.33 -7.30
C VAL A 366 -24.56 3.10 -7.67
N ALA A 367 -25.14 3.96 -8.52
CA ALA A 367 -26.45 3.68 -9.09
C ALA A 367 -26.42 2.28 -9.70
N SER A 368 -27.20 1.37 -9.15
CA SER A 368 -27.29 0.00 -9.65
C SER A 368 -27.68 0.05 -11.13
N ARG A 369 -26.82 -0.46 -12.01
CA ARG A 369 -27.17 -0.74 -13.42
C ARG A 369 -28.12 -1.94 -13.51
N ALA A 370 -29.10 -2.02 -12.63
CA ALA A 370 -30.09 -3.10 -12.63
C ALA A 370 -31.17 -2.98 -13.71
N ASN A 371 -31.14 -1.96 -14.57
CA ASN A 371 -32.13 -1.79 -15.66
C ASN A 371 -31.54 -1.15 -16.91
N ALA A 372 -30.40 -1.58 -17.40
CA ALA A 372 -30.06 -1.34 -18.81
C ALA A 372 -30.37 -2.61 -19.60
N SER A 373 -31.59 -2.73 -20.08
CA SER A 373 -31.90 -3.64 -21.17
C SER A 373 -30.92 -3.42 -22.31
N PRO A 374 -30.44 -4.46 -22.99
CA PRO A 374 -29.61 -4.29 -24.18
C PRO A 374 -30.42 -3.59 -25.23
N ALA A 375 -30.11 -2.35 -25.54
CA ALA A 375 -30.68 -1.67 -26.70
C ALA A 375 -30.17 -2.40 -27.94
N HIS A 376 -31.05 -3.21 -28.51
CA HIS A 376 -30.94 -3.73 -29.86
C HIS A 376 -30.91 -2.57 -30.86
N GLY A 377 -29.95 -2.61 -31.78
CA GLY A 377 -30.02 -1.87 -33.01
C GLY A 377 -28.71 -1.22 -33.43
N CYS A 378 -27.89 -1.97 -34.13
CA CYS A 378 -26.98 -1.39 -35.10
C CYS A 378 -27.79 -0.74 -36.24
N PRO A 379 -27.64 0.56 -36.50
CA PRO A 379 -28.14 1.12 -37.78
C PRO A 379 -27.15 0.74 -38.87
N GLY A 380 -27.70 0.18 -39.93
CA GLY A 380 -26.96 -0.27 -41.12
C GLY A 380 -26.15 0.83 -41.76
N LYS A 381 -25.00 0.42 -42.26
CA LYS A 381 -24.16 1.18 -43.17
C LYS A 381 -24.94 1.56 -44.41
N LYS A 382 -25.23 2.86 -44.60
CA LYS A 382 -25.52 3.41 -45.92
C LYS A 382 -24.20 3.78 -46.60
N GLY A 383 -24.01 3.23 -47.78
CA GLY A 383 -22.87 3.48 -48.64
C GLY A 383 -22.80 4.94 -49.15
N PRO A 384 -21.66 5.33 -49.74
CA PRO A 384 -21.40 6.71 -50.10
C PRO A 384 -22.20 7.12 -51.36
N SER A 385 -22.98 8.19 -51.25
CA SER A 385 -23.52 8.88 -52.40
C SER A 385 -22.46 9.86 -52.95
N VAL A 386 -22.10 9.62 -54.18
CA VAL A 386 -21.31 10.49 -55.01
C VAL A 386 -22.12 11.76 -55.35
N VAL A 387 -21.56 12.94 -55.02
CA VAL A 387 -21.97 14.21 -55.65
C VAL A 387 -20.74 14.86 -56.25
N LYS A 388 -20.85 15.12 -57.54
CA LYS A 388 -19.85 15.74 -58.40
C LYS A 388 -19.78 17.26 -58.19
N SER A 389 -18.54 17.73 -58.24
CA SER A 389 -17.93 18.89 -58.89
C SER A 389 -18.62 20.28 -58.94
N SER A 390 -17.90 21.25 -58.53
CA SER A 390 -17.45 22.44 -59.29
C SER A 390 -16.90 23.43 -58.26
N GLY A 391 -15.75 23.94 -58.34
CA GLY A 391 -15.08 24.68 -59.33
C GLY A 391 -14.40 25.85 -58.64
N ASP A 392 -13.10 26.02 -58.84
CA ASP A 392 -12.35 27.29 -58.89
C ASP A 392 -12.28 28.24 -57.68
N LEU A 393 -11.17 28.63 -57.22
CA LEU A 393 -10.13 29.58 -57.63
C LEU A 393 -9.19 29.92 -56.45
N LEU A 394 -7.92 29.66 -56.59
CA LEU A 394 -6.78 30.57 -56.67
C LEU A 394 -6.56 31.61 -55.56
N ALA A 395 -5.35 31.56 -55.13
CA ALA A 395 -4.36 32.63 -54.84
C ALA A 395 -3.94 32.67 -53.36
N SER A 396 -2.75 32.28 -53.03
CA SER A 396 -1.43 32.90 -53.19
C SER A 396 -1.12 33.93 -52.09
N LEU A 397 -0.01 33.74 -51.47
CA LEU A 397 1.20 34.55 -51.27
C LEU A 397 1.60 34.63 -49.78
N THR A 398 2.73 34.00 -49.44
CA THR A 398 4.07 34.52 -49.19
C THR A 398 4.33 35.37 -47.97
N GLY A 399 5.36 34.99 -47.27
CA GLY A 399 6.36 35.81 -46.59
C GLY A 399 6.19 35.83 -45.09
N GLY A 400 7.14 35.55 -44.29
CA GLY A 400 8.57 35.62 -44.32
C GLY A 400 9.06 36.10 -42.97
N VAL A 401 9.99 35.35 -42.41
CA VAL A 401 11.17 35.77 -41.63
C VAL A 401 10.98 36.89 -40.57
N GLN A 402 11.04 36.56 -39.32
CA GLN A 402 12.19 36.79 -38.40
C GLN A 402 12.04 36.03 -37.13
#